data_52bff2d3291c732869689af2cf9e7477
#
_entry.id   52bff2d3291c732869689af2cf9e7477
#
_cell.length_a   1.000
_cell.length_b   1.000
_cell.length_c   1.000
_cell.angle_alpha   90.00
_cell.angle_beta   90.00
_cell.angle_gamma   90.00
#
_symmetry.space_group_name_H-M   'P 1'
#
loop_
_entity.id
_entity.type
_entity.pdbx_description
1 polymer ?
#
loop_
_entity_poly.entity_id
_entity_poly.type
_entity_poly.pdbx_seq_one_letter_code
_entity_poly.pdbx_strand_id
1 'polypeptide(L)'
;AHRIGIHVKPQGAAVAVGIAHAALDETIEYATDRIVFGKPVAHHQGNAFDLAAAAAGIHGARLVVRDAAAAFDRDEPDAGFWATQAWLETMDAAFVATNVGIQLLGGHGFIADHLAEKRFREARMLALAVGGRDAAELDVSAVVLDIGDPLTAGGRPS
;
A
#
# COMPACT_ATOMS: atom_id res chain seq x y z
N ALA A 1 12.46 -6.75 19.50
CA ALA A 1 11.56 -6.90 18.35
C ALA A 1 11.10 -5.54 17.81
N HIS A 2 10.69 -4.59 18.65
CA HIS A 2 10.18 -3.26 18.25
C HIS A 2 11.16 -2.44 17.39
N ARG A 3 12.46 -2.40 17.75
CA ARG A 3 13.48 -1.65 16.98
C ARG A 3 13.72 -2.20 15.56
N ILE A 4 13.55 -3.50 15.33
CA ILE A 4 13.72 -4.09 14.00
C ILE A 4 12.55 -3.71 13.08
N GLY A 5 11.32 -3.69 13.60
CA GLY A 5 10.13 -3.30 12.85
C GLY A 5 10.19 -1.88 12.29
N ILE A 6 10.76 -0.94 13.04
CA ILE A 6 10.90 0.47 12.65
C ILE A 6 11.76 0.62 11.38
N HIS A 7 12.84 -0.14 11.24
CA HIS A 7 13.72 -0.05 10.08
C HIS A 7 13.22 -0.84 8.86
N VAL A 8 12.39 -1.86 9.04
CA VAL A 8 11.85 -2.67 7.92
C VAL A 8 10.65 -2.00 7.25
N LYS A 9 9.87 -1.19 7.99
CA LYS A 9 8.68 -0.52 7.45
C LYS A 9 8.96 0.42 6.27
N PRO A 10 9.98 1.31 6.30
CA PRO A 10 10.27 2.18 5.15
C PRO A 10 10.65 1.41 3.89
N GLN A 11 11.45 0.33 4.02
CA GLN A 11 11.79 -0.51 2.88
C GLN A 11 10.57 -1.26 2.34
N GLY A 12 9.75 -1.81 3.24
CA GLY A 12 8.48 -2.45 2.88
C GLY A 12 7.53 -1.48 2.16
N ALA A 13 7.42 -0.25 2.66
CA ALA A 13 6.64 0.81 2.06
C ALA A 13 7.13 1.16 0.64
N ALA A 14 8.43 1.29 0.44
CA ALA A 14 9.02 1.54 -0.88
C ALA A 14 8.72 0.41 -1.88
N VAL A 15 8.81 -0.85 -1.43
CA VAL A 15 8.44 -2.02 -2.25
C VAL A 15 6.94 -2.01 -2.58
N ALA A 16 6.07 -1.69 -1.60
CA ALA A 16 4.63 -1.61 -1.81
C ALA A 16 4.25 -0.57 -2.87
N VAL A 17 4.88 0.62 -2.84
CA VAL A 17 4.72 1.65 -3.89
C VAL A 17 5.15 1.11 -5.25
N GLY A 18 6.26 0.37 -5.33
CA GLY A 18 6.73 -0.25 -6.57
C GLY A 18 5.73 -1.27 -7.14
N ILE A 19 5.16 -2.13 -6.28
CA ILE A 19 4.13 -3.10 -6.68
C ILE A 19 2.87 -2.36 -7.18
N ALA A 20 2.43 -1.34 -6.44
CA ALA A 20 1.25 -0.55 -6.80
C ALA A 20 1.41 0.14 -8.16
N HIS A 21 2.57 0.76 -8.40
CA HIS A 21 2.87 1.45 -9.65
C HIS A 21 2.88 0.48 -10.83
N ALA A 22 3.60 -0.64 -10.69
CA ALA A 22 3.67 -1.66 -11.73
C ALA A 22 2.31 -2.31 -12.03
N ALA A 23 1.44 -2.46 -11.02
CA ALA A 23 0.08 -2.95 -11.21
C ALA A 23 -0.78 -1.94 -11.97
N LEU A 24 -0.67 -0.64 -11.65
CA LEU A 24 -1.40 0.41 -12.32
C LEU A 24 -0.98 0.56 -13.78
N ASP A 25 0.32 0.54 -14.08
CA ASP A 25 0.86 0.68 -15.44
C ASP A 25 0.34 -0.43 -16.36
N GLU A 26 0.43 -1.70 -15.93
CA GLU A 26 -0.12 -2.83 -16.69
C GLU A 26 -1.64 -2.72 -16.88
N THR A 27 -2.33 -2.26 -15.84
CA THR A 27 -3.78 -2.10 -15.89
C THR A 27 -4.19 -1.02 -16.90
N ILE A 28 -3.48 0.10 -16.93
CA ILE A 28 -3.73 1.19 -17.90
C ILE A 28 -3.46 0.71 -19.33
N GLU A 29 -2.32 0.03 -19.56
CA GLU A 29 -1.98 -0.53 -20.86
C GLU A 29 -3.10 -1.46 -21.36
N TYR A 30 -3.47 -2.46 -20.56
CA TYR A 30 -4.55 -3.38 -20.92
C TYR A 30 -5.89 -2.66 -21.14
N ALA A 31 -6.28 -1.76 -20.24
CA ALA A 31 -7.59 -1.10 -20.30
C ALA A 31 -7.72 -0.08 -21.44
N THR A 32 -6.61 0.45 -21.95
CA THR A 32 -6.60 1.32 -23.14
C THR A 32 -6.69 0.55 -24.45
N ASP A 33 -6.15 -0.67 -24.50
CA ASP A 33 -6.15 -1.51 -25.70
C ASP A 33 -7.42 -2.36 -25.81
N ARG A 34 -7.96 -2.81 -24.69
CA ARG A 34 -9.14 -3.70 -24.66
C ARG A 34 -10.42 -2.95 -24.97
N ILE A 35 -11.09 -3.34 -26.07
CA ILE A 35 -12.38 -2.78 -26.47
C ILE A 35 -13.53 -3.62 -25.91
N VAL A 36 -14.46 -2.97 -25.21
CA VAL A 36 -15.70 -3.57 -24.67
C VAL A 36 -16.83 -2.56 -24.87
N PHE A 37 -17.96 -3.02 -25.38
CA PHE A 37 -19.11 -2.17 -25.75
C PHE A 37 -18.72 -0.97 -26.65
N GLY A 38 -17.85 -1.21 -27.62
CA GLY A 38 -17.52 -0.25 -28.70
C GLY A 38 -16.49 0.82 -28.31
N LYS A 39 -15.88 0.76 -27.10
CA LYS A 39 -14.82 1.68 -26.69
C LYS A 39 -13.81 1.00 -25.72
N PRO A 40 -12.61 1.58 -25.52
CA PRO A 40 -11.65 1.08 -24.55
C PRO A 40 -12.25 0.92 -23.16
N VAL A 41 -11.83 -0.12 -22.43
CA VAL A 41 -12.27 -0.37 -21.04
C VAL A 41 -12.00 0.85 -20.15
N ALA A 42 -10.84 1.50 -20.31
CA ALA A 42 -10.47 2.71 -19.58
C ALA A 42 -11.42 3.90 -19.84
N HIS A 43 -12.14 3.94 -20.95
CA HIS A 43 -13.06 5.04 -21.29
C HIS A 43 -14.47 4.88 -20.71
N HIS A 44 -14.76 3.80 -20.00
CA HIS A 44 -15.95 3.69 -19.18
C HIS A 44 -15.76 4.45 -17.88
N GLN A 45 -16.67 5.38 -17.57
CA GLN A 45 -16.51 6.33 -16.46
C GLN A 45 -16.15 5.67 -15.12
N GLY A 46 -16.80 4.55 -14.76
CA GLY A 46 -16.49 3.82 -13.53
C GLY A 46 -15.03 3.38 -13.50
N ASN A 47 -14.55 2.76 -14.57
CA ASN A 47 -13.17 2.29 -14.69
C ASN A 47 -12.16 3.46 -14.68
N ALA A 48 -12.50 4.57 -15.37
CA ALA A 48 -11.66 5.77 -15.36
C ALA A 48 -11.50 6.35 -13.95
N PHE A 49 -12.56 6.34 -13.15
CA PHE A 49 -12.52 6.81 -11.77
C PHE A 49 -11.68 5.91 -10.87
N ASP A 50 -11.79 4.58 -11.02
CA ASP A 50 -10.97 3.62 -10.27
C ASP A 50 -9.48 3.79 -10.60
N LEU A 51 -9.13 3.96 -11.87
CA LEU A 51 -7.75 4.23 -12.29
C LEU A 51 -7.23 5.57 -11.74
N ALA A 52 -8.05 6.61 -11.77
CA ALA A 52 -7.68 7.92 -11.24
C ALA A 52 -7.48 7.88 -9.71
N ALA A 53 -8.36 7.19 -8.99
CA ALA A 53 -8.24 7.02 -7.54
C ALA A 53 -6.98 6.22 -7.17
N ALA A 54 -6.68 5.12 -7.89
CA ALA A 54 -5.45 4.35 -7.69
C ALA A 54 -4.20 5.20 -7.95
N ALA A 55 -4.18 5.97 -9.05
CA ALA A 55 -3.07 6.86 -9.37
C ALA A 55 -2.82 7.93 -8.29
N ALA A 56 -3.89 8.56 -7.80
CA ALA A 56 -3.80 9.56 -6.73
C ALA A 56 -3.28 8.94 -5.42
N GLY A 57 -3.80 7.76 -5.04
CA GLY A 57 -3.35 7.03 -3.85
C GLY A 57 -1.87 6.67 -3.92
N ILE A 58 -1.39 6.15 -5.05
CA ILE A 58 0.04 5.82 -5.26
C ILE A 58 0.91 7.08 -5.16
N HIS A 59 0.45 8.20 -5.73
CA HIS A 59 1.20 9.46 -5.63
C HIS A 59 1.32 9.93 -4.19
N GLY A 60 0.23 9.93 -3.43
CA GLY A 60 0.23 10.28 -2.01
C GLY A 60 1.14 9.37 -1.19
N ALA A 61 1.01 8.05 -1.35
CA ALA A 61 1.84 7.05 -0.69
C ALA A 61 3.35 7.26 -0.97
N ARG A 62 3.70 7.59 -2.21
CA ARG A 62 5.10 7.88 -2.59
C ARG A 62 5.67 9.10 -1.87
N LEU A 63 4.86 10.15 -1.66
CA LEU A 63 5.28 11.34 -0.93
C LEU A 63 5.54 11.01 0.54
N VAL A 64 4.63 10.29 1.18
CA VAL A 64 4.78 9.90 2.60
C VAL A 64 5.99 8.99 2.82
N VAL A 65 6.31 8.08 1.89
CA VAL A 65 7.54 7.28 1.94
C VAL A 65 8.80 8.15 1.90
N ARG A 66 8.82 9.16 1.02
CA ARG A 66 9.96 10.08 0.93
C ARG A 66 10.13 10.92 2.19
N ASP A 67 9.02 11.39 2.77
CA ASP A 67 9.05 12.15 4.01
C ASP A 67 9.55 11.30 5.17
N ALA A 68 9.09 10.06 5.28
CA ALA A 68 9.57 9.11 6.27
C ALA A 68 11.07 8.80 6.12
N ALA A 69 11.55 8.61 4.90
CA ALA A 69 12.97 8.40 4.63
C ALA A 69 13.81 9.62 5.04
N ALA A 70 13.33 10.82 4.69
CA ALA A 70 14.01 12.06 5.06
C ALA A 70 14.04 12.30 6.58
N ALA A 71 13.02 11.86 7.33
CA ALA A 71 13.02 11.90 8.79
C ALA A 71 14.12 11.01 9.39
N PHE A 72 14.35 9.82 8.82
CA PHE A 72 15.50 8.98 9.21
C PHE A 72 16.84 9.61 8.89
N ASP A 73 16.99 10.21 7.70
CA ASP A 73 18.24 10.86 7.29
C ASP A 73 18.60 12.05 8.19
N ARG A 74 17.59 12.68 8.83
CA ARG A 74 17.75 13.79 9.76
C ARG A 74 17.82 13.37 11.23
N ASP A 75 17.80 12.06 11.51
CA ASP A 75 17.75 11.51 12.87
C ASP A 75 16.60 12.10 13.74
N GLU A 76 15.43 12.32 13.12
CA GLU A 76 14.26 12.86 13.82
C GLU A 76 13.73 11.86 14.87
N PRO A 77 13.37 12.32 16.08
CA PRO A 77 12.92 11.44 17.16
C PRO A 77 11.67 10.62 16.80
N ASP A 78 10.81 11.15 15.93
CA ASP A 78 9.55 10.56 15.49
C ASP A 78 9.64 9.87 14.12
N ALA A 79 10.84 9.65 13.58
CA ALA A 79 11.05 8.97 12.31
C ALA A 79 10.36 7.59 12.25
N GLY A 80 10.30 6.86 13.37
CA GLY A 80 9.60 5.59 13.47
C GLY A 80 8.09 5.71 13.32
N PHE A 81 7.50 6.78 13.82
CA PHE A 81 6.09 7.11 13.63
C PHE A 81 5.79 7.38 12.14
N TRP A 82 6.58 8.24 11.50
CA TRP A 82 6.44 8.53 10.06
C TRP A 82 6.62 7.30 9.19
N ALA A 83 7.55 6.40 9.53
CA ALA A 83 7.73 5.14 8.84
C ALA A 83 6.50 4.22 8.94
N THR A 84 5.83 4.22 10.10
CA THR A 84 4.62 3.42 10.32
C THR A 84 3.43 4.00 9.57
N GLN A 85 3.29 5.32 9.54
CA GLN A 85 2.31 6.02 8.72
C GLN A 85 2.52 5.73 7.22
N ALA A 86 3.76 5.86 6.73
CA ALA A 86 4.11 5.54 5.36
C ALA A 86 3.76 4.09 5.00
N TRP A 87 4.00 3.17 5.93
CA TRP A 87 3.64 1.76 5.75
C TRP A 87 2.13 1.56 5.59
N LEU A 88 1.30 2.18 6.43
CA LEU A 88 -0.16 2.09 6.35
C LEU A 88 -0.68 2.62 5.01
N GLU A 89 -0.27 3.82 4.63
CA GLU A 89 -0.69 4.46 3.38
C GLU A 89 -0.28 3.66 2.15
N THR A 90 0.92 3.09 2.15
CA THR A 90 1.42 2.31 1.00
C THR A 90 0.74 0.96 0.87
N MET A 91 0.38 0.30 1.98
CA MET A 91 -0.43 -0.92 1.94
C MET A 91 -1.79 -0.66 1.30
N ASP A 92 -2.47 0.42 1.70
CA ASP A 92 -3.76 0.76 1.15
C ASP A 92 -3.68 1.08 -0.35
N ALA A 93 -2.70 1.90 -0.75
CA ALA A 93 -2.46 2.19 -2.16
C ALA A 93 -2.15 0.93 -2.98
N ALA A 94 -1.34 0.01 -2.46
CA ALA A 94 -1.00 -1.24 -3.14
C ALA A 94 -2.22 -2.18 -3.23
N PHE A 95 -3.03 -2.25 -2.20
CA PHE A 95 -4.25 -3.06 -2.21
C PHE A 95 -5.28 -2.53 -3.20
N VAL A 96 -5.49 -1.22 -3.25
CA VAL A 96 -6.39 -0.58 -4.22
C VAL A 96 -5.89 -0.82 -5.64
N ALA A 97 -4.63 -0.48 -5.94
CA ALA A 97 -4.09 -0.59 -7.29
C ALA A 97 -4.10 -2.02 -7.83
N THR A 98 -3.69 -3.00 -7.01
CA THR A 98 -3.66 -4.41 -7.42
C THR A 98 -5.07 -5.00 -7.56
N ASN A 99 -6.03 -4.57 -6.73
CA ASN A 99 -7.42 -4.97 -6.86
C ASN A 99 -8.07 -4.39 -8.13
N VAL A 100 -7.83 -3.12 -8.42
CA VAL A 100 -8.28 -2.48 -9.66
C VAL A 100 -7.73 -3.23 -10.87
N GLY A 101 -6.46 -3.65 -10.85
CA GLY A 101 -5.85 -4.48 -11.88
C GLY A 101 -6.62 -5.77 -12.12
N ILE A 102 -6.88 -6.55 -11.07
CA ILE A 102 -7.67 -7.80 -11.18
C ILE A 102 -9.05 -7.52 -11.80
N GLN A 103 -9.75 -6.49 -11.32
CA GLN A 103 -11.10 -6.17 -11.76
C GLN A 103 -11.15 -5.73 -13.23
N LEU A 104 -10.25 -4.84 -13.66
CA LEU A 104 -10.27 -4.30 -15.01
C LEU A 104 -9.78 -5.30 -16.06
N LEU A 105 -8.87 -6.19 -15.71
CA LEU A 105 -8.47 -7.30 -16.57
C LEU A 105 -9.56 -8.39 -16.69
N GLY A 106 -10.50 -8.43 -15.76
CA GLY A 106 -11.59 -9.42 -15.76
C GLY A 106 -11.05 -10.87 -15.70
N GLY A 107 -11.47 -11.72 -16.61
CA GLY A 107 -10.97 -13.10 -16.68
C GLY A 107 -9.45 -13.23 -16.86
N HIS A 108 -8.82 -12.27 -17.52
CA HIS A 108 -7.35 -12.23 -17.67
C HIS A 108 -6.63 -11.87 -16.38
N GLY A 109 -7.31 -11.23 -15.43
CA GLY A 109 -6.74 -10.91 -14.11
C GLY A 109 -6.48 -12.13 -13.22
N PHE A 110 -7.04 -13.30 -13.54
CA PHE A 110 -6.91 -14.54 -12.77
C PHE A 110 -5.97 -15.58 -13.40
N ILE A 111 -5.45 -15.33 -14.58
CA ILE A 111 -4.58 -16.27 -15.30
C ILE A 111 -3.14 -15.77 -15.29
N ALA A 112 -2.19 -16.72 -15.43
CA ALA A 112 -0.76 -16.44 -15.32
C ALA A 112 -0.15 -15.69 -16.53
N ASP A 113 -0.93 -15.46 -17.59
CA ASP A 113 -0.50 -14.73 -18.79
C ASP A 113 -0.30 -13.23 -18.51
N HIS A 114 -0.93 -12.73 -17.44
CA HIS A 114 -0.80 -11.37 -16.93
C HIS A 114 -0.26 -11.39 -15.49
N LEU A 115 0.46 -10.34 -15.11
CA LEU A 115 1.04 -10.25 -13.77
C LEU A 115 0.08 -9.73 -12.70
N ALA A 116 -1.16 -9.41 -13.06
CA ALA A 116 -2.14 -8.81 -12.13
C ALA A 116 -2.38 -9.69 -10.88
N GLU A 117 -2.64 -11.00 -11.06
CA GLU A 117 -2.84 -11.91 -9.94
C GLU A 117 -1.59 -12.08 -9.07
N LYS A 118 -0.41 -12.09 -9.70
CA LYS A 118 0.87 -12.17 -8.99
C LYS A 118 1.08 -10.94 -8.12
N ARG A 119 0.90 -9.74 -8.67
CA ARG A 119 1.07 -8.47 -7.93
C ARG A 119 0.06 -8.35 -6.79
N PHE A 120 -1.18 -8.80 -7.00
CA PHE A 120 -2.18 -8.85 -5.95
C PHE A 120 -1.73 -9.73 -4.77
N ARG A 121 -1.22 -10.93 -5.04
CA ARG A 121 -0.70 -11.83 -4.00
C ARG A 121 0.55 -11.25 -3.32
N GLU A 122 1.48 -10.67 -4.10
CA GLU A 122 2.71 -10.06 -3.57
C GLU A 122 2.41 -8.91 -2.61
N ALA A 123 1.44 -8.03 -2.94
CA ALA A 123 1.02 -6.96 -2.05
C ALA A 123 0.47 -7.50 -0.71
N ARG A 124 -0.33 -8.57 -0.75
CA ARG A 124 -0.84 -9.22 0.47
C ARG A 124 0.24 -9.90 1.28
N MET A 125 1.15 -10.62 0.62
CA MET A 125 2.28 -11.28 1.28
C MET A 125 3.25 -10.28 1.91
N LEU A 126 3.53 -9.17 1.23
CA LEU A 126 4.38 -8.10 1.76
C LEU A 126 3.80 -7.51 3.03
N ALA A 127 2.49 -7.27 3.05
CA ALA A 127 1.78 -6.77 4.23
C ALA A 127 2.00 -7.67 5.46
N LEU A 128 1.91 -8.99 5.27
CA LEU A 128 2.14 -9.95 6.35
C LEU A 128 3.62 -10.01 6.76
N ALA A 129 4.54 -9.98 5.79
CA ALA A 129 5.98 -10.10 6.04
C ALA A 129 6.55 -8.93 6.85
N VAL A 130 5.98 -7.73 6.73
CA VAL A 130 6.42 -6.51 7.45
C VAL A 130 5.69 -6.33 8.80
N GLY A 131 4.85 -7.27 9.20
CA GLY A 131 4.22 -7.27 10.53
C GLY A 131 2.71 -7.00 10.55
N GLY A 132 2.09 -6.87 9.38
CA GLY A 132 0.65 -6.69 9.25
C GLY A 132 0.16 -5.26 9.52
N ARG A 133 -1.12 -5.05 9.21
CA ARG A 133 -1.81 -3.77 9.39
C ARG A 133 -2.08 -3.49 10.87
N ASP A 134 -2.62 -4.46 11.57
CA ASP A 134 -3.09 -4.29 12.95
C ASP A 134 -1.97 -3.83 13.89
N ALA A 135 -0.77 -4.39 13.74
CA ALA A 135 0.39 -3.96 14.52
C ALA A 135 0.79 -2.51 14.21
N ALA A 136 0.73 -2.11 12.95
CA ALA A 136 1.04 -0.73 12.54
C ALA A 136 -0.02 0.26 13.06
N GLU A 137 -1.29 -0.10 13.02
CA GLU A 137 -2.38 0.72 13.57
C GLU A 137 -2.28 0.88 15.09
N LEU A 138 -1.89 -0.17 15.81
CA LEU A 138 -1.61 -0.10 17.25
C LEU A 138 -0.45 0.84 17.56
N ASP A 139 0.66 0.74 16.80
CA ASP A 139 1.81 1.63 16.97
C ASP A 139 1.42 3.11 16.76
N VAL A 140 0.64 3.40 15.70
CA VAL A 140 0.19 4.77 15.41
C VAL A 140 -0.80 5.26 16.46
N SER A 141 -1.76 4.43 16.86
CA SER A 141 -2.76 4.80 17.86
C SER A 141 -2.14 5.14 19.21
N ALA A 142 -1.08 4.42 19.61
CA ALA A 142 -0.35 4.70 20.82
C ALA A 142 0.21 6.12 20.87
N VAL A 143 0.75 6.58 19.75
CA VAL A 143 1.30 7.94 19.63
C VAL A 143 0.19 9.00 19.55
N VAL A 144 -0.82 8.76 18.71
CA VAL A 144 -1.91 9.74 18.49
C VAL A 144 -2.77 9.95 19.71
N LEU A 145 -2.97 8.91 20.53
CA LEU A 145 -3.80 8.95 21.73
C LEU A 145 -3.02 9.21 23.01
N ASP A 146 -1.68 9.27 22.94
CA ASP A 146 -0.78 9.42 24.09
C ASP A 146 -1.05 8.39 25.21
N ILE A 147 -1.34 7.13 24.83
CA ILE A 147 -1.73 6.07 25.78
C ILE A 147 -0.60 5.11 26.14
N GLY A 148 0.63 5.37 25.70
CA GLY A 148 1.75 4.46 25.85
C GLY A 148 1.62 3.21 24.97
N ASP A 149 2.49 2.21 25.16
CA ASP A 149 2.44 0.98 24.36
C ASP A 149 1.15 0.18 24.64
N PRO A 150 0.22 0.09 23.69
CA PRO A 150 -1.07 -0.57 23.90
C PRO A 150 -0.95 -2.07 24.16
N LEU A 151 0.18 -2.69 23.78
CA LEU A 151 0.45 -4.10 24.05
C LEU A 151 0.87 -4.35 25.52
N THR A 152 1.38 -3.31 26.20
CA THR A 152 1.79 -3.38 27.61
C THR A 152 0.72 -2.84 28.56
N ALA A 153 -0.23 -2.06 28.07
CA ALA A 153 -1.28 -1.45 28.89
C ALA A 153 -2.32 -2.46 29.43
N GLY A 154 -2.39 -3.68 28.88
CA GLY A 154 -3.32 -4.74 29.32
C GLY A 154 -2.87 -5.57 30.53
N GLY A 155 -1.77 -5.25 31.17
CA GLY A 155 -1.13 -6.12 32.17
C GLY A 155 -0.89 -5.51 33.56
N ARG A 156 -1.73 -4.60 34.08
CA ARG A 156 -1.73 -4.30 35.52
C ARG A 156 -2.96 -4.90 36.18
N PRO A 157 -2.84 -6.05 36.87
CA PRO A 157 -3.81 -6.41 37.89
C PRO A 157 -3.65 -5.39 39.05
N SER A 158 -4.76 -4.84 39.43
CA SER A 158 -4.95 -4.01 40.64
C SER A 158 -4.57 -4.72 41.91
#